data_3576b978b76309733ed18c96f4186cc5
#
_entry.id   3576b978b76309733ed18c96f4186cc5
#
_cell.length_a   1.000
_cell.length_b   1.000
_cell.length_c   1.000
_cell.angle_alpha   90.00
_cell.angle_beta   90.00
_cell.angle_gamma   90.00
#
_symmetry.space_group_name_H-M   'P 1'
#
loop_
_entity.id
_entity.type
_entity.pdbx_description
1 polymer ?
#
loop_
_entity_poly.entity_id
_entity_poly.type
_entity_poly.pdbx_seq_one_letter_code
_entity_poly.pdbx_strand_id
1 'polypeptide(L)'
;FKNIERLWKQEYINYLRLTTDTAFNVLKKKNQLRFDTLIQHIKKVKEEIAPKQNLVWSNYLDSIFLEDQLLRRKWQKAANAYGYSSNEAQKYWPEIHLKDSLNLIAVTNFINNYGWQSKEVVGQTGNSTLFLVIQHSDSATQEKYLPILKKAVKQNKASPGDLALLLDRLSVAKYGYQIYGSQVHEDTATKKTVFFPIKNEKKVDKRRKKMKLQPLSEYGRLFGITYKPIE
;
A
#
# COMPACT_ATOMS: atom_id res chain seq x y z
N PHE A 1 -9.76 17.38 -13.35
CA PHE A 1 -8.59 18.12 -12.86
C PHE A 1 -8.71 18.41 -11.35
N LYS A 2 -9.80 19.04 -10.84
CA LYS A 2 -10.00 19.30 -9.39
C LYS A 2 -9.81 18.05 -8.51
N ASN A 3 -10.29 16.88 -8.98
CA ASN A 3 -10.10 15.61 -8.26
C ASN A 3 -8.65 15.13 -8.27
N ILE A 4 -7.93 15.31 -9.38
CA ILE A 4 -6.50 14.95 -9.46
C ILE A 4 -5.68 15.85 -8.54
N GLU A 5 -5.94 17.15 -8.56
CA GLU A 5 -5.28 18.11 -7.67
C GLU A 5 -5.58 17.82 -6.20
N ARG A 6 -6.83 17.45 -5.86
CA ARG A 6 -7.20 17.02 -4.51
C ARG A 6 -6.46 15.76 -4.08
N LEU A 7 -6.43 14.73 -4.95
CA LEU A 7 -5.73 13.48 -4.67
C LEU A 7 -4.22 13.70 -4.53
N TRP A 8 -3.64 14.59 -5.33
CA TRP A 8 -2.24 14.94 -5.20
C TRP A 8 -1.96 15.70 -3.89
N LYS A 9 -2.78 16.67 -3.52
CA LYS A 9 -2.70 17.37 -2.22
C LYS A 9 -2.85 16.42 -1.03
N GLN A 10 -3.58 15.31 -1.20
CA GLN A 10 -3.71 14.23 -0.23
C GLN A 10 -2.59 13.19 -0.35
N GLU A 11 -1.55 13.45 -1.15
CA GLU A 11 -0.40 12.55 -1.36
C GLU A 11 -0.76 11.18 -1.96
N TYR A 12 -1.95 11.02 -2.58
CA TYR A 12 -2.37 9.76 -3.21
C TYR A 12 -1.79 9.55 -4.61
N ILE A 13 -1.34 10.64 -5.27
CA ILE A 13 -0.76 10.59 -6.62
C ILE A 13 0.55 11.35 -6.62
N ASN A 14 1.63 10.70 -7.04
CA ASN A 14 2.92 11.35 -7.23
C ASN A 14 3.10 11.86 -8.67
N TYR A 15 4.12 12.70 -8.86
CA TYR A 15 4.45 13.28 -10.16
C TYR A 15 4.72 12.23 -11.23
N LEU A 16 5.48 11.19 -10.90
CA LEU A 16 5.85 10.12 -11.84
C LEU A 16 4.60 9.40 -12.33
N ARG A 17 3.68 9.07 -11.44
CA ARG A 17 2.41 8.44 -11.80
C ARG A 17 1.56 9.30 -12.73
N LEU A 18 1.50 10.62 -12.51
CA LEU A 18 0.78 11.54 -13.40
C LEU A 18 1.36 11.59 -14.82
N THR A 19 2.67 11.42 -14.95
CA THR A 19 3.35 11.51 -16.25
C THR A 19 3.47 10.18 -16.99
N THR A 20 3.47 9.05 -16.27
CA THR A 20 3.71 7.72 -16.84
C THR A 20 2.46 6.83 -16.92
N ASP A 21 1.45 7.06 -16.09
CA ASP A 21 0.23 6.24 -16.07
C ASP A 21 -0.67 6.60 -17.26
N THR A 22 -0.89 5.63 -18.15
CA THR A 22 -1.73 5.78 -19.34
C THR A 22 -3.18 6.19 -19.03
N ALA A 23 -3.67 5.95 -17.81
CA ALA A 23 -4.97 6.42 -17.35
C ALA A 23 -5.11 7.95 -17.41
N PHE A 24 -4.01 8.70 -17.35
CA PHE A 24 -4.01 10.16 -17.46
C PHE A 24 -3.91 10.68 -18.91
N ASN A 25 -3.60 9.83 -19.88
CA ASN A 25 -3.49 10.24 -21.30
C ASN A 25 -4.80 10.82 -21.83
N VAL A 26 -5.95 10.30 -21.41
CA VAL A 26 -7.27 10.81 -21.81
C VAL A 26 -7.47 12.23 -21.27
N LEU A 27 -7.08 12.49 -20.03
CA LEU A 27 -7.17 13.82 -19.40
C LEU A 27 -6.22 14.82 -20.07
N LYS A 28 -5.01 14.38 -20.38
CA LYS A 28 -4.01 15.16 -21.10
C LYS A 28 -4.53 15.58 -22.47
N LYS A 29 -5.10 14.64 -23.26
CA LYS A 29 -5.68 14.94 -24.59
C LYS A 29 -6.87 15.90 -24.53
N LYS A 30 -7.70 15.82 -23.47
CA LYS A 30 -8.88 16.69 -23.33
C LYS A 30 -8.53 18.14 -23.01
N ASN A 31 -7.47 18.39 -22.26
CA ASN A 31 -7.05 19.76 -21.91
C ASN A 31 -5.55 19.80 -21.58
N GLN A 32 -4.72 19.84 -22.63
CA GLN A 32 -3.28 19.84 -22.51
C GLN A 32 -2.77 20.99 -21.63
N LEU A 33 -3.27 22.20 -21.84
CA LEU A 33 -2.80 23.39 -21.10
C LEU A 33 -3.03 23.25 -19.59
N ARG A 34 -4.20 22.79 -19.16
CA ARG A 34 -4.50 22.58 -17.73
C ARG A 34 -3.65 21.44 -17.13
N PHE A 35 -3.39 20.40 -17.92
CA PHE A 35 -2.53 19.31 -17.49
C PHE A 35 -1.10 19.80 -17.30
N ASP A 36 -0.57 20.55 -18.26
CA ASP A 36 0.79 21.10 -18.19
C ASP A 36 0.93 22.10 -17.04
N THR A 37 -0.07 22.96 -16.81
CA THR A 37 -0.12 23.86 -15.65
C THR A 37 -0.08 23.10 -14.33
N LEU A 38 -0.85 22.00 -14.21
CA LEU A 38 -0.83 21.15 -13.03
C LEU A 38 0.56 20.50 -12.82
N ILE A 39 1.17 20.01 -13.89
CA ILE A 39 2.51 19.41 -13.83
C ILE A 39 3.56 20.45 -13.40
N GLN A 40 3.51 21.67 -13.92
CA GLN A 40 4.41 22.75 -13.49
C GLN A 40 4.20 23.14 -12.03
N HIS A 41 2.94 23.25 -11.59
CA HIS A 41 2.63 23.51 -10.18
C HIS A 41 3.20 22.41 -9.26
N ILE A 42 3.02 21.13 -9.62
CA ILE A 42 3.55 19.99 -8.87
C ILE A 42 5.09 20.05 -8.82
N LYS A 43 5.77 20.38 -9.93
CA LYS A 43 7.22 20.55 -9.96
C LYS A 43 7.67 21.64 -8.99
N LYS A 44 7.05 22.83 -9.05
CA LYS A 44 7.36 23.94 -8.16
C LYS A 44 7.21 23.58 -6.69
N VAL A 45 6.09 22.94 -6.32
CA VAL A 45 5.87 22.49 -4.92
C VAL A 45 6.88 21.43 -4.51
N LYS A 46 7.27 20.50 -5.40
CA LYS A 46 8.36 19.55 -5.13
C LYS A 46 9.69 20.26 -4.88
N GLU A 47 10.01 21.30 -5.65
CA GLU A 47 11.21 22.10 -5.46
C GLU A 47 11.20 22.85 -4.12
N GLU A 48 10.05 23.37 -3.70
CA GLU A 48 9.87 24.04 -2.39
C GLU A 48 9.97 23.04 -1.21
N ILE A 49 9.57 21.77 -1.41
CA ILE A 49 9.67 20.70 -0.42
C ILE A 49 11.07 20.02 -0.46
N ALA A 50 11.79 20.14 -1.57
CA ALA A 50 13.09 19.49 -1.83
C ALA A 50 14.15 19.66 -0.72
N PRO A 51 14.23 20.76 0.03
CA PRO A 51 15.18 20.87 1.13
C PRO A 51 15.03 19.79 2.21
N LYS A 52 13.85 19.14 2.29
CA LYS A 52 13.56 18.08 3.25
C LYS A 52 13.56 16.68 2.64
N GLN A 53 13.37 16.55 1.32
CA GLN A 53 13.31 15.26 0.64
C GLN A 53 14.61 14.96 -0.09
N ASN A 54 15.07 13.72 0.02
CA ASN A 54 16.09 13.18 -0.86
C ASN A 54 15.42 12.71 -2.16
N LEU A 55 15.46 13.55 -3.20
CA LEU A 55 14.80 13.28 -4.47
C LEU A 55 15.32 12.02 -5.18
N VAL A 56 16.59 11.68 -5.01
CA VAL A 56 17.17 10.45 -5.58
C VAL A 56 16.50 9.24 -4.94
N TRP A 57 16.39 9.20 -3.62
CA TRP A 57 15.75 8.12 -2.89
C TRP A 57 14.24 8.07 -3.13
N SER A 58 13.59 9.24 -3.15
CA SER A 58 12.15 9.33 -3.44
C SER A 58 11.84 8.77 -4.83
N ASN A 59 12.53 9.22 -5.87
CA ASN A 59 12.31 8.75 -7.24
C ASN A 59 12.62 7.25 -7.38
N TYR A 60 13.67 6.77 -6.73
CA TYR A 60 14.02 5.36 -6.73
C TYR A 60 12.91 4.49 -6.11
N LEU A 61 12.43 4.85 -4.92
CA LEU A 61 11.36 4.10 -4.26
C LEU A 61 10.01 4.25 -4.99
N ASP A 62 9.74 5.41 -5.59
CA ASP A 62 8.56 5.65 -6.42
C ASP A 62 8.54 4.74 -7.65
N SER A 63 9.70 4.48 -8.28
CA SER A 63 9.79 3.54 -9.42
C SER A 63 9.47 2.11 -8.99
N ILE A 64 9.97 1.67 -7.84
CA ILE A 64 9.64 0.36 -7.26
C ILE A 64 8.13 0.25 -6.97
N PHE A 65 7.53 1.31 -6.40
CA PHE A 65 6.08 1.34 -6.18
C PHE A 65 5.28 1.14 -7.46
N LEU A 66 5.67 1.82 -8.54
CA LEU A 66 4.99 1.70 -9.82
C LEU A 66 5.06 0.27 -10.38
N GLU A 67 6.23 -0.36 -10.33
CA GLU A 67 6.42 -1.72 -10.78
C GLU A 67 5.59 -2.72 -9.96
N ASP A 68 5.60 -2.60 -8.64
CA ASP A 68 4.81 -3.43 -7.71
C ASP A 68 3.30 -3.30 -7.99
N GLN A 69 2.80 -2.07 -8.08
CA GLN A 69 1.37 -1.81 -8.16
C GLN A 69 0.77 -1.98 -9.56
N LEU A 70 1.56 -1.84 -10.63
CA LEU A 70 1.06 -1.94 -12.00
C LEU A 70 0.53 -3.34 -12.30
N LEU A 71 1.31 -4.36 -12.00
CA LEU A 71 0.94 -5.76 -12.23
C LEU A 71 -0.21 -6.20 -11.33
N ARG A 72 -0.20 -5.78 -10.07
CA ARG A 72 -1.28 -6.08 -9.12
C ARG A 72 -2.60 -5.45 -9.55
N ARG A 73 -2.59 -4.26 -10.13
CA ARG A 73 -3.80 -3.64 -10.71
C ARG A 73 -4.31 -4.40 -11.94
N LYS A 74 -3.42 -4.88 -12.82
CA LYS A 74 -3.81 -5.72 -13.96
C LYS A 74 -4.43 -7.02 -13.47
N TRP A 75 -3.78 -7.68 -12.52
CA TRP A 75 -4.31 -8.88 -11.86
C TRP A 75 -5.68 -8.62 -11.22
N GLN A 76 -5.82 -7.59 -10.40
CA GLN A 76 -7.08 -7.25 -9.74
C GLN A 76 -8.22 -6.98 -10.74
N LYS A 77 -7.91 -6.28 -11.85
CA LYS A 77 -8.89 -6.04 -12.92
C LYS A 77 -9.35 -7.35 -13.55
N ALA A 78 -8.43 -8.27 -13.84
CA ALA A 78 -8.76 -9.59 -14.38
C ALA A 78 -9.53 -10.43 -13.35
N ALA A 79 -9.11 -10.44 -12.08
CA ALA A 79 -9.79 -11.14 -11.00
C ALA A 79 -11.23 -10.66 -10.79
N ASN A 80 -11.47 -9.36 -10.86
CA ASN A 80 -12.81 -8.78 -10.74
C ASN A 80 -13.72 -9.12 -11.92
N ALA A 81 -13.14 -9.27 -13.14
CA ALA A 81 -13.91 -9.57 -14.36
C ALA A 81 -14.19 -11.07 -14.55
N TYR A 82 -13.25 -11.92 -14.17
CA TYR A 82 -13.25 -13.36 -14.52
C TYR A 82 -13.17 -14.28 -13.29
N GLY A 83 -12.99 -13.74 -12.11
CA GLY A 83 -12.79 -14.49 -10.87
C GLY A 83 -11.31 -14.64 -10.50
N TYR A 84 -11.04 -14.74 -9.19
CA TYR A 84 -9.67 -14.83 -8.65
C TYR A 84 -8.90 -16.08 -9.11
N SER A 85 -9.60 -17.20 -9.33
CA SER A 85 -9.01 -18.47 -9.77
C SER A 85 -8.99 -18.64 -11.28
N SER A 86 -9.42 -17.64 -12.07
CA SER A 86 -9.45 -17.72 -13.53
C SER A 86 -8.04 -17.70 -14.13
N ASN A 87 -7.88 -18.32 -15.29
CA ASN A 87 -6.61 -18.26 -16.04
C ASN A 87 -6.21 -16.83 -16.39
N GLU A 88 -7.20 -15.96 -16.65
CA GLU A 88 -7.02 -14.54 -16.95
C GLU A 88 -6.40 -13.78 -15.79
N ALA A 89 -6.72 -14.13 -14.55
CA ALA A 89 -6.11 -13.57 -13.37
C ALA A 89 -4.77 -14.25 -13.04
N GLN A 90 -4.74 -15.58 -13.05
CA GLN A 90 -3.57 -16.36 -12.64
C GLN A 90 -2.32 -16.13 -13.51
N LYS A 91 -2.47 -15.78 -14.78
CA LYS A 91 -1.35 -15.51 -15.70
C LYS A 91 -0.40 -14.39 -15.27
N TYR A 92 -0.83 -13.50 -14.36
CA TYR A 92 0.00 -12.39 -13.87
C TYR A 92 0.94 -12.80 -12.74
N TRP A 93 0.67 -13.90 -12.03
CA TRP A 93 1.43 -14.28 -10.85
C TRP A 93 2.92 -14.56 -11.11
N PRO A 94 3.33 -15.24 -12.20
CA PRO A 94 4.76 -15.44 -12.45
C PRO A 94 5.54 -14.12 -12.54
N GLU A 95 4.99 -13.12 -13.23
CA GLU A 95 5.62 -11.81 -13.35
C GLU A 95 5.56 -11.03 -12.03
N ILE A 96 4.46 -11.11 -11.29
CA ILE A 96 4.34 -10.52 -9.95
C ILE A 96 5.42 -11.09 -9.01
N HIS A 97 5.59 -12.41 -8.93
CA HIS A 97 6.60 -13.04 -8.09
C HIS A 97 8.03 -12.66 -8.47
N LEU A 98 8.33 -12.56 -9.78
CA LEU A 98 9.63 -12.09 -10.23
C LEU A 98 9.88 -10.65 -9.76
N LYS A 99 8.90 -9.75 -9.96
CA LYS A 99 9.01 -8.35 -9.53
C LYS A 99 9.07 -8.22 -8.02
N ASP A 100 8.28 -8.98 -7.26
CA ASP A 100 8.36 -9.02 -5.80
C ASP A 100 9.77 -9.39 -5.31
N SER A 101 10.41 -10.37 -5.94
CA SER A 101 11.77 -10.79 -5.60
C SER A 101 12.81 -9.67 -5.86
N LEU A 102 12.74 -9.01 -7.03
CA LEU A 102 13.63 -7.91 -7.38
C LEU A 102 13.40 -6.69 -6.47
N ASN A 103 12.15 -6.33 -6.23
CA ASN A 103 11.77 -5.23 -5.35
C ASN A 103 12.21 -5.50 -3.90
N LEU A 104 12.13 -6.76 -3.45
CA LEU A 104 12.56 -7.16 -2.12
C LEU A 104 14.07 -6.94 -1.95
N ILE A 105 14.89 -7.36 -2.91
CA ILE A 105 16.34 -7.11 -2.89
C ILE A 105 16.62 -5.60 -2.82
N ALA A 106 15.95 -4.81 -3.66
CA ALA A 106 16.14 -3.37 -3.74
C ALA A 106 15.77 -2.67 -2.41
N VAL A 107 14.60 -2.97 -1.86
CA VAL A 107 14.09 -2.33 -0.63
C VAL A 107 14.86 -2.81 0.61
N THR A 108 15.20 -4.09 0.69
CA THR A 108 15.98 -4.59 1.81
C THR A 108 17.39 -4.02 1.83
N ASN A 109 18.06 -3.88 0.67
CA ASN A 109 19.33 -3.19 0.55
C ASN A 109 19.20 -1.71 0.97
N PHE A 110 18.13 -1.04 0.55
CA PHE A 110 17.87 0.35 0.97
C PHE A 110 17.72 0.46 2.49
N ILE A 111 16.86 -0.38 3.10
CA ILE A 111 16.64 -0.36 4.56
C ILE A 111 17.90 -0.72 5.33
N ASN A 112 18.67 -1.68 4.87
CA ASN A 112 19.91 -2.12 5.55
C ASN A 112 21.00 -1.04 5.53
N ASN A 113 21.10 -0.26 4.44
CA ASN A 113 22.12 0.79 4.31
C ASN A 113 21.70 2.12 4.94
N TYR A 114 20.41 2.48 4.86
CA TYR A 114 19.93 3.83 5.22
C TYR A 114 18.91 3.81 6.36
N GLY A 115 18.47 2.65 6.80
CA GLY A 115 17.37 2.50 7.76
C GLY A 115 16.00 2.82 7.13
N TRP A 116 14.95 2.70 7.94
CA TRP A 116 13.61 3.11 7.53
C TRP A 116 13.51 4.64 7.48
N GLN A 117 13.26 5.18 6.31
CA GLN A 117 13.19 6.62 6.09
C GLN A 117 11.75 7.12 6.21
N SER A 118 11.61 8.33 6.76
CA SER A 118 10.30 8.96 6.92
C SER A 118 9.77 9.53 5.60
N LYS A 119 8.47 9.80 5.54
CA LYS A 119 7.84 10.40 4.36
C LYS A 119 8.36 11.81 4.04
N GLU A 120 8.88 12.51 5.02
CA GLU A 120 9.52 13.81 4.83
C GLU A 120 10.83 13.68 4.03
N VAL A 121 11.50 12.52 4.11
CA VAL A 121 12.75 12.25 3.40
C VAL A 121 12.52 11.59 2.05
N VAL A 122 11.65 10.56 1.98
CA VAL A 122 11.46 9.75 0.75
C VAL A 122 10.10 9.96 0.08
N GLY A 123 9.31 10.93 0.53
CA GLY A 123 7.95 11.12 0.06
C GLY A 123 6.97 10.08 0.63
N GLN A 124 5.68 10.36 0.50
CA GLN A 124 4.63 9.44 0.98
C GLN A 124 4.67 8.11 0.25
N THR A 125 4.81 8.13 -1.08
CA THR A 125 4.89 6.92 -1.89
C THR A 125 6.11 6.10 -1.55
N GLY A 126 7.30 6.74 -1.45
CA GLY A 126 8.53 6.05 -1.08
C GLY A 126 8.43 5.38 0.31
N ASN A 127 7.84 6.06 1.28
CA ASN A 127 7.60 5.47 2.61
C ASN A 127 6.63 4.28 2.55
N SER A 128 5.55 4.37 1.76
CA SER A 128 4.63 3.26 1.52
C SER A 128 5.31 2.09 0.79
N THR A 129 6.24 2.36 -0.13
CA THR A 129 7.02 1.34 -0.85
C THR A 129 7.81 0.46 0.10
N LEU A 130 8.49 1.08 1.09
CA LEU A 130 9.24 0.33 2.10
C LEU A 130 8.36 -0.69 2.83
N PHE A 131 7.13 -0.30 3.15
CA PHE A 131 6.18 -1.19 3.81
C PHE A 131 5.62 -2.25 2.87
N LEU A 132 5.09 -1.85 1.70
CA LEU A 132 4.41 -2.75 0.77
C LEU A 132 5.29 -3.91 0.31
N VAL A 133 6.55 -3.63 -0.03
CA VAL A 133 7.49 -4.65 -0.47
C VAL A 133 7.79 -5.66 0.65
N ILE A 134 7.99 -5.20 1.89
CA ILE A 134 8.16 -6.11 3.04
C ILE A 134 6.86 -6.89 3.30
N GLN A 135 5.69 -6.28 3.19
CA GLN A 135 4.40 -6.96 3.36
C GLN A 135 4.14 -8.05 2.31
N HIS A 136 4.67 -7.88 1.10
CA HIS A 136 4.51 -8.85 0.01
C HIS A 136 5.53 -10.00 0.06
N SER A 137 6.54 -9.92 0.94
CA SER A 137 7.53 -10.98 1.11
C SER A 137 7.01 -12.17 1.90
N ASP A 138 7.85 -13.19 2.06
CA ASP A 138 7.57 -14.35 2.91
C ASP A 138 7.56 -14.00 4.41
N SER A 139 6.98 -14.90 5.22
CA SER A 139 6.84 -14.68 6.67
C SER A 139 8.19 -14.54 7.38
N ALA A 140 9.23 -15.23 6.95
CA ALA A 140 10.57 -15.13 7.55
C ALA A 140 11.16 -13.72 7.34
N THR A 141 11.02 -13.19 6.15
CA THR A 141 11.42 -11.80 5.84
C THR A 141 10.58 -10.79 6.60
N GLN A 142 9.26 -10.97 6.65
CA GLN A 142 8.36 -10.13 7.43
C GLN A 142 8.74 -10.10 8.91
N GLU A 143 9.02 -11.25 9.52
CA GLU A 143 9.49 -11.37 10.92
C GLU A 143 10.84 -10.67 11.13
N LYS A 144 11.78 -10.83 10.20
CA LYS A 144 13.10 -10.17 10.24
C LYS A 144 12.99 -8.64 10.25
N TYR A 145 12.08 -8.06 9.44
CA TYR A 145 11.93 -6.60 9.31
C TYR A 145 10.92 -6.00 10.29
N LEU A 146 10.11 -6.81 10.98
CA LEU A 146 9.14 -6.35 11.99
C LEU A 146 9.76 -5.48 13.11
N PRO A 147 10.93 -5.82 13.71
CA PRO A 147 11.57 -4.96 14.72
C PRO A 147 11.95 -3.58 14.15
N ILE A 148 12.41 -3.54 12.90
CA ILE A 148 12.79 -2.29 12.21
C ILE A 148 11.55 -1.43 12.00
N LEU A 149 10.44 -2.00 11.51
CA LEU A 149 9.17 -1.28 11.35
C LEU A 149 8.63 -0.78 12.71
N LYS A 150 8.67 -1.61 13.77
CA LYS A 150 8.29 -1.17 15.13
C LYS A 150 9.09 0.04 15.61
N LYS A 151 10.41 0.03 15.38
CA LYS A 151 11.30 1.16 15.70
C LYS A 151 10.94 2.39 14.88
N ALA A 152 10.70 2.21 13.57
CA ALA A 152 10.31 3.30 12.68
C ALA A 152 8.98 3.95 13.10
N VAL A 153 7.97 3.15 13.50
CA VAL A 153 6.69 3.66 14.03
C VAL A 153 6.90 4.46 15.32
N LYS A 154 7.73 3.97 16.27
CA LYS A 154 8.06 4.73 17.50
C LYS A 154 8.75 6.05 17.20
N GLN A 155 9.50 6.14 16.10
CA GLN A 155 10.20 7.34 15.64
C GLN A 155 9.35 8.23 14.71
N ASN A 156 8.07 7.93 14.52
CA ASN A 156 7.17 8.59 13.55
C ASN A 156 7.67 8.55 12.09
N LYS A 157 8.49 7.57 11.74
CA LYS A 157 9.02 7.34 10.38
C LYS A 157 8.15 6.40 9.56
N ALA A 158 7.24 5.66 10.18
CA ALA A 158 6.32 4.72 9.53
C ALA A 158 4.92 4.82 10.12
N SER A 159 3.92 4.36 9.38
CA SER A 159 2.53 4.37 9.81
C SER A 159 2.27 3.30 10.88
N PRO A 160 1.58 3.64 12.00
CA PRO A 160 1.07 2.63 12.91
C PRO A 160 0.11 1.64 12.23
N GLY A 161 -0.66 2.11 11.23
CA GLY A 161 -1.55 1.27 10.43
C GLY A 161 -0.78 0.16 9.71
N ASP A 162 0.33 0.50 9.05
CA ASP A 162 1.19 -0.47 8.36
C ASP A 162 1.71 -1.54 9.31
N LEU A 163 2.12 -1.12 10.52
CA LEU A 163 2.52 -2.07 11.57
C LEU A 163 1.39 -3.00 11.96
N ALA A 164 0.16 -2.49 12.10
CA ALA A 164 -1.00 -3.31 12.42
C ALA A 164 -1.29 -4.36 11.33
N LEU A 165 -1.20 -3.96 10.05
CA LEU A 165 -1.39 -4.86 8.92
C LEU A 165 -0.35 -5.99 8.91
N LEU A 166 0.92 -5.67 9.14
CA LEU A 166 1.98 -6.69 9.18
C LEU A 166 1.82 -7.64 10.38
N LEU A 167 1.45 -7.10 11.54
CA LEU A 167 1.17 -7.92 12.73
C LEU A 167 0.02 -8.90 12.51
N ASP A 168 -1.06 -8.46 11.88
CA ASP A 168 -2.19 -9.32 11.57
C ASP A 168 -1.80 -10.42 10.58
N ARG A 169 -1.06 -10.09 9.52
CA ARG A 169 -0.60 -11.05 8.52
C ARG A 169 0.25 -12.15 9.17
N LEU A 170 1.22 -11.79 10.00
CA LEU A 170 2.05 -12.74 10.74
C LEU A 170 1.24 -13.55 11.76
N SER A 171 0.26 -12.92 12.43
CA SER A 171 -0.61 -13.59 13.38
C SER A 171 -1.51 -14.63 12.71
N VAL A 172 -2.08 -14.29 11.55
CA VAL A 172 -2.89 -15.24 10.76
C VAL A 172 -2.05 -16.41 10.29
N ALA A 173 -0.85 -16.13 9.72
CA ALA A 173 0.04 -17.19 9.26
C ALA A 173 0.47 -18.15 10.38
N LYS A 174 0.69 -17.64 11.59
CA LYS A 174 1.20 -18.43 12.73
C LYS A 174 0.11 -19.06 13.58
N TYR A 175 -1.01 -18.38 13.76
CA TYR A 175 -2.03 -18.75 14.76
C TYR A 175 -3.44 -18.89 14.19
N GLY A 176 -3.69 -18.55 12.92
CA GLY A 176 -5.01 -18.59 12.30
C GLY A 176 -5.95 -17.46 12.74
N TYR A 177 -5.51 -16.50 13.54
CA TYR A 177 -6.31 -15.34 13.97
C TYR A 177 -5.54 -14.04 13.85
N GLN A 178 -6.26 -12.92 13.87
CA GLN A 178 -5.72 -11.58 13.78
C GLN A 178 -6.13 -10.70 14.98
N ILE A 179 -5.50 -9.53 15.12
CA ILE A 179 -5.68 -8.62 16.25
C ILE A 179 -6.49 -7.38 15.86
N TYR A 180 -6.28 -6.88 14.65
CA TYR A 180 -6.84 -5.61 14.16
C TYR A 180 -7.91 -5.79 13.07
N GLY A 181 -8.10 -7.00 12.55
CA GLY A 181 -9.09 -7.26 11.51
C GLY A 181 -8.69 -6.71 10.13
N SER A 182 -7.41 -6.82 9.75
CA SER A 182 -6.93 -6.31 8.47
C SER A 182 -6.84 -7.37 7.38
N GLN A 183 -6.91 -8.65 7.73
CA GLN A 183 -6.78 -9.77 6.79
C GLN A 183 -8.15 -10.39 6.49
N VAL A 184 -8.38 -10.65 5.21
CA VAL A 184 -9.61 -11.27 4.71
C VAL A 184 -9.27 -12.50 3.87
N HIS A 185 -10.22 -13.42 3.74
CA HIS A 185 -10.13 -14.57 2.83
C HIS A 185 -11.49 -14.87 2.22
N GLU A 186 -11.50 -15.67 1.16
CA GLU A 186 -12.73 -16.24 0.64
C GLU A 186 -13.14 -17.44 1.49
N ASP A 187 -14.33 -17.41 2.04
CA ASP A 187 -14.96 -18.58 2.69
C ASP A 187 -15.30 -19.63 1.65
N THR A 188 -14.79 -20.85 1.82
CA THR A 188 -14.88 -21.91 0.83
C THR A 188 -16.31 -22.41 0.59
N ALA A 189 -17.17 -22.34 1.60
CA ALA A 189 -18.55 -22.79 1.53
C ALA A 189 -19.47 -21.75 0.90
N THR A 190 -19.35 -20.49 1.31
CA THR A 190 -20.25 -19.40 0.88
C THR A 190 -19.72 -18.59 -0.30
N LYS A 191 -18.44 -18.78 -0.67
CA LYS A 191 -17.73 -17.98 -1.68
C LYS A 191 -17.73 -16.48 -1.40
N LYS A 192 -17.97 -16.08 -0.16
CA LYS A 192 -17.96 -14.69 0.28
C LYS A 192 -16.61 -14.34 0.89
N THR A 193 -16.20 -13.10 0.72
CA THR A 193 -15.06 -12.55 1.45
C THR A 193 -15.45 -12.34 2.90
N VAL A 194 -14.63 -12.84 3.82
CA VAL A 194 -14.82 -12.73 5.26
C VAL A 194 -13.51 -12.38 5.95
N PHE A 195 -13.58 -11.82 7.16
CA PHE A 195 -12.40 -11.61 7.99
C PHE A 195 -11.89 -12.94 8.55
N PHE A 196 -10.58 -13.12 8.66
CA PHE A 196 -10.02 -14.14 9.54
C PHE A 196 -10.51 -13.91 10.97
N PRO A 197 -10.58 -14.96 11.83
CA PRO A 197 -10.98 -14.83 13.23
C PRO A 197 -10.25 -13.70 13.94
N ILE A 198 -10.96 -12.86 14.68
CA ILE A 198 -10.40 -11.69 15.36
C ILE A 198 -10.32 -11.97 16.87
N LYS A 199 -9.11 -11.94 17.42
CA LYS A 199 -8.89 -12.12 18.86
C LYS A 199 -9.55 -11.00 19.65
N ASN A 200 -10.40 -11.35 20.62
CA ASN A 200 -11.11 -10.39 21.48
C ASN A 200 -11.79 -9.28 20.66
N GLU A 201 -12.69 -9.71 19.79
CA GLU A 201 -13.32 -8.89 18.74
C GLU A 201 -14.08 -7.68 19.29
N LYS A 202 -14.78 -7.79 20.44
CA LYS A 202 -15.44 -6.65 21.12
C LYS A 202 -14.55 -5.42 21.29
N LYS A 203 -13.23 -5.59 21.34
CA LYS A 203 -12.26 -4.50 21.52
C LYS A 203 -11.50 -4.14 20.24
N VAL A 204 -11.90 -4.67 19.09
CA VAL A 204 -11.15 -4.46 17.83
C VAL A 204 -11.05 -2.98 17.44
N ASP A 205 -12.15 -2.24 17.46
CA ASP A 205 -12.15 -0.82 17.06
C ASP A 205 -11.36 0.06 18.02
N LYS A 206 -11.35 -0.26 19.30
CA LYS A 206 -10.46 0.42 20.26
C LYS A 206 -8.97 0.19 19.92
N ARG A 207 -8.60 -1.02 19.48
CA ARG A 207 -7.23 -1.31 19.00
C ARG A 207 -6.93 -0.62 17.69
N ARG A 208 -7.86 -0.65 16.73
CA ARG A 208 -7.75 0.00 15.42
C ARG A 208 -7.52 1.51 15.56
N LYS A 209 -8.31 2.17 16.42
CA LYS A 209 -8.14 3.60 16.72
C LYS A 209 -6.73 3.94 17.22
N LYS A 210 -6.13 3.10 18.10
CA LYS A 210 -4.75 3.30 18.58
C LYS A 210 -3.71 3.20 17.46
N MET A 211 -4.00 2.43 16.42
CA MET A 211 -3.15 2.26 15.23
C MET A 211 -3.52 3.20 14.09
N LYS A 212 -4.36 4.22 14.35
CA LYS A 212 -4.86 5.17 13.34
C LYS A 212 -5.56 4.50 12.16
N LEU A 213 -6.18 3.35 12.39
CA LEU A 213 -7.02 2.64 11.42
C LEU A 213 -8.47 3.09 11.56
N GLN A 214 -9.18 3.13 10.43
CA GLN A 214 -10.63 3.34 10.40
C GLN A 214 -11.39 2.22 11.13
N PRO A 215 -12.63 2.43 11.58
CA PRO A 215 -13.45 1.38 12.19
C PRO A 215 -13.55 0.14 11.30
N LEU A 216 -13.69 -1.05 11.92
CA LEU A 216 -13.72 -2.30 11.16
C LEU A 216 -14.92 -2.38 10.21
N SER A 217 -16.06 -1.79 10.57
CA SER A 217 -17.24 -1.69 9.71
C SER A 217 -16.99 -0.89 8.43
N GLU A 218 -16.19 0.19 8.50
CA GLU A 218 -15.80 0.97 7.33
C GLU A 218 -14.77 0.23 6.48
N TYR A 219 -13.80 -0.42 7.12
CA TYR A 219 -12.79 -1.21 6.43
C TYR A 219 -13.41 -2.40 5.71
N GLY A 220 -14.36 -3.10 6.34
CA GLY A 220 -15.07 -4.24 5.74
C GLY A 220 -15.80 -3.90 4.45
N ARG A 221 -16.35 -2.68 4.33
CA ARG A 221 -17.04 -2.23 3.11
C ARG A 221 -16.14 -2.25 1.87
N LEU A 222 -14.83 -2.07 2.04
CA LEU A 222 -13.86 -2.14 0.93
C LEU A 222 -13.81 -3.51 0.27
N PHE A 223 -14.25 -4.55 1.01
CA PHE A 223 -14.27 -5.95 0.58
C PHE A 223 -15.71 -6.50 0.45
N GLY A 224 -16.72 -5.62 0.50
CA GLY A 224 -18.13 -6.05 0.47
C GLY A 224 -18.60 -6.74 1.75
N ILE A 225 -17.85 -6.63 2.86
CA ILE A 225 -18.20 -7.23 4.15
C ILE A 225 -19.07 -6.26 4.95
N THR A 226 -20.30 -6.68 5.28
CA THR A 226 -21.15 -5.98 6.25
C THR A 226 -20.78 -6.45 7.66
N TYR A 227 -19.95 -5.67 8.34
CA TYR A 227 -19.52 -5.95 9.71
C TYR A 227 -20.40 -5.23 10.72
N LYS A 228 -20.92 -5.96 11.70
CA LYS A 228 -21.62 -5.39 12.87
C LYS A 228 -20.72 -5.55 14.10
N PRO A 229 -20.40 -4.45 14.82
CA PRO A 229 -19.63 -4.56 16.06
C PRO A 229 -20.34 -5.49 17.05
N ILE A 230 -19.56 -6.30 17.78
CA ILE A 230 -20.05 -7.14 18.86
C ILE A 230 -20.14 -6.26 20.12
N GLU A 231 -21.34 -6.14 20.68
CA GLU A 231 -21.60 -5.40 21.93
C GLU A 231 -21.03 -6.08 23.18
#